data_7f0bb67f58017d3a7b95c1ccd02be668
#
_entry.id   7f0bb67f58017d3a7b95c1ccd02be668
#
_cell.length_a   1.000
_cell.length_b   1.000
_cell.length_c   1.000
_cell.angle_alpha   90.00
_cell.angle_beta   90.00
_cell.angle_gamma   90.00
#
_symmetry.space_group_name_H-M   'P 1'
#
loop_
_entity.id
_entity.type
_entity.pdbx_description
1 polymer ?
#
loop_
_entity_poly.entity_id
_entity_poly.type
_entity_poly.pdbx_seq_one_letter_code
_entity_poly.pdbx_strand_id
1 'polypeptide(L)'
;MKKSKVAVVACPDYEPARVKESLQKGLEAIGGLESLIGKEENILLKPNLVRSAKRERAVVTDPEVMDALITILQENGYENISCGDSCGLGTPEGIAKEAGLKEVLEKHNVPLKDFLTSERVETVDGKFL
;
A
#
# COMPACT_ATOMS: atom_id res chain seq x y z
N MET A 1 -21.13 18.03 -11.14
CA MET A 1 -20.18 16.91 -10.86
C MET A 1 -19.43 17.20 -9.57
N LYS A 2 -19.37 16.24 -8.64
CA LYS A 2 -18.57 16.38 -7.42
C LYS A 2 -17.09 16.26 -7.80
N LYS A 3 -16.28 17.28 -7.49
CA LYS A 3 -14.84 17.27 -7.77
C LYS A 3 -14.12 16.36 -6.77
N SER A 4 -13.22 15.51 -7.26
CA SER A 4 -12.33 14.72 -6.39
C SER A 4 -11.25 15.61 -5.78
N LYS A 5 -10.91 15.36 -4.52
CA LYS A 5 -9.76 16.00 -3.88
C LYS A 5 -8.48 15.24 -4.26
N VAL A 6 -7.43 15.97 -4.58
CA VAL A 6 -6.09 15.44 -4.86
C VAL A 6 -5.10 16.22 -4.01
N ALA A 7 -4.20 15.51 -3.33
CA ALA A 7 -3.09 16.10 -2.60
C ALA A 7 -1.77 15.80 -3.33
N VAL A 8 -0.90 16.80 -3.44
CA VAL A 8 0.47 16.66 -3.93
C VAL A 8 1.40 17.24 -2.87
N VAL A 9 2.26 16.41 -2.32
CA VAL A 9 3.19 16.78 -1.25
C VAL A 9 4.61 16.46 -1.69
N ALA A 10 5.54 17.40 -1.48
CA ALA A 10 6.95 17.19 -1.76
C ALA A 10 7.56 16.21 -0.74
N CYS A 11 8.29 15.23 -1.24
CA CYS A 11 9.10 14.31 -0.44
C CYS A 11 10.44 14.12 -1.16
N PRO A 12 11.52 14.79 -0.72
CA PRO A 12 12.76 14.88 -1.50
C PRO A 12 13.60 13.60 -1.49
N ASP A 13 13.40 12.73 -0.53
CA ASP A 13 14.11 11.46 -0.37
C ASP A 13 13.27 10.46 0.45
N TYR A 14 13.83 9.25 0.66
CA TYR A 14 13.21 8.17 1.44
C TYR A 14 13.72 8.12 2.89
N GLU A 15 14.08 9.27 3.49
CA GLU A 15 14.34 9.32 4.92
C GLU A 15 13.03 9.05 5.68
N PRO A 16 12.99 8.07 6.63
CA PRO A 16 11.75 7.55 7.21
C PRO A 16 10.83 8.62 7.80
N ALA A 17 11.39 9.57 8.56
CA ALA A 17 10.60 10.63 9.18
C ALA A 17 9.96 11.56 8.13
N ARG A 18 10.67 11.87 7.03
CA ARG A 18 10.15 12.70 5.94
C ARG A 18 9.06 12.02 5.14
N VAL A 19 9.25 10.72 4.85
CA VAL A 19 8.21 9.94 4.15
C VAL A 19 6.94 9.93 4.99
N LYS A 20 7.06 9.62 6.29
CA LYS A 20 5.93 9.62 7.22
C LYS A 20 5.22 10.99 7.29
N GLU A 21 5.98 12.07 7.48
CA GLU A 21 5.44 13.44 7.54
C GLU A 21 4.73 13.83 6.23
N SER A 22 5.33 13.49 5.08
CA SER A 22 4.75 13.79 3.77
C SER A 22 3.44 13.03 3.53
N LEU A 23 3.38 11.74 3.91
CA LEU A 23 2.16 10.95 3.85
C LEU A 23 1.07 11.51 4.78
N GLN A 24 1.40 11.89 6.01
CA GLN A 24 0.45 12.49 6.95
C GLN A 24 -0.14 13.79 6.38
N LYS A 25 0.70 14.69 5.86
CA LYS A 25 0.23 15.93 5.20
C LYS A 25 -0.69 15.64 4.01
N GLY A 26 -0.35 14.64 3.20
CA GLY A 26 -1.18 14.24 2.07
C GLY A 26 -2.55 13.72 2.50
N LEU A 27 -2.59 12.83 3.50
CA LEU A 27 -3.82 12.29 4.06
C LEU A 27 -4.70 13.38 4.70
N GLU A 28 -4.12 14.27 5.48
CA GLU A 28 -4.82 15.42 6.09
C GLU A 28 -5.45 16.33 5.02
N ALA A 29 -4.70 16.63 3.95
CA ALA A 29 -5.18 17.50 2.87
C ALA A 29 -6.41 16.94 2.13
N ILE A 30 -6.57 15.62 2.08
CA ILE A 30 -7.75 14.98 1.46
C ILE A 30 -8.90 14.72 2.45
N GLY A 31 -8.69 14.97 3.74
CA GLY A 31 -9.74 14.89 4.77
C GLY A 31 -9.43 13.94 5.92
N GLY A 32 -8.22 13.38 5.98
CA GLY A 32 -7.77 12.47 7.03
C GLY A 32 -8.25 11.02 6.85
N LEU A 33 -7.61 10.10 7.55
CA LEU A 33 -7.92 8.66 7.47
C LEU A 33 -9.38 8.34 7.80
N GLU A 34 -9.93 8.97 8.82
CA GLU A 34 -11.30 8.70 9.30
C GLU A 34 -12.38 9.06 8.27
N SER A 35 -12.06 9.94 7.32
CA SER A 35 -12.96 10.26 6.20
C SER A 35 -12.89 9.25 5.06
N LEU A 36 -11.88 8.38 5.06
CA LEU A 36 -11.58 7.43 3.99
C LEU A 36 -11.89 5.99 4.40
N ILE A 37 -11.61 5.64 5.66
CA ILE A 37 -11.60 4.25 6.13
C ILE A 37 -12.28 4.18 7.51
N GLY A 38 -13.24 3.25 7.68
CA GLY A 38 -13.81 2.91 8.98
C GLY A 38 -12.83 2.10 9.83
N LYS A 39 -12.90 2.24 11.15
CA LYS A 39 -11.96 1.57 12.08
C LYS A 39 -12.02 0.04 12.02
N GLU A 40 -13.18 -0.51 11.76
CA GLU A 40 -13.42 -1.96 11.71
C GLU A 40 -13.26 -2.55 10.30
N GLU A 41 -12.91 -1.74 9.32
CA GLU A 41 -12.77 -2.21 7.94
C GLU A 41 -11.48 -3.02 7.73
N ASN A 42 -11.53 -3.98 6.82
CA ASN A 42 -10.37 -4.72 6.36
C ASN A 42 -9.62 -3.87 5.33
N ILE A 43 -8.38 -3.55 5.63
CA ILE A 43 -7.52 -2.73 4.78
C ILE A 43 -6.59 -3.63 3.97
N LEU A 44 -6.67 -3.53 2.65
CA LEU A 44 -5.72 -4.13 1.74
C LEU A 44 -4.81 -3.05 1.16
N LEU A 45 -3.55 -3.08 1.54
CA LEU A 45 -2.52 -2.24 0.94
C LEU A 45 -2.04 -2.90 -0.36
N LYS A 46 -2.15 -2.17 -1.46
CA LYS A 46 -1.72 -2.65 -2.77
C LYS A 46 -0.48 -1.87 -3.26
N PRO A 47 0.73 -2.28 -2.85
CA PRO A 47 1.95 -1.76 -3.48
C PRO A 47 2.04 -2.22 -4.93
N ASN A 48 2.89 -1.57 -5.71
CA ASN A 48 3.19 -2.04 -7.06
C ASN A 48 4.29 -3.10 -6.99
N LEU A 49 3.96 -4.38 -7.26
CA LEU A 49 4.88 -5.53 -7.25
C LEU A 49 4.98 -6.15 -8.66
N VAL A 50 5.44 -5.38 -9.64
CA VAL A 50 5.45 -5.81 -11.05
C VAL A 50 6.37 -6.99 -11.31
N ARG A 51 7.60 -6.91 -10.81
CA ARG A 51 8.65 -7.93 -10.98
C ARG A 51 9.77 -7.72 -9.97
N SER A 52 10.58 -8.74 -9.77
CA SER A 52 11.82 -8.63 -8.99
C SER A 52 12.73 -7.54 -9.54
N ALA A 53 13.10 -6.61 -8.67
CA ALA A 53 14.06 -5.55 -8.97
C ALA A 53 14.65 -5.01 -7.67
N LYS A 54 15.93 -4.64 -7.72
CA LYS A 54 16.57 -3.94 -6.61
C LYS A 54 15.92 -2.57 -6.39
N ARG A 55 15.90 -2.11 -5.15
CA ARG A 55 15.29 -0.84 -4.70
C ARG A 55 15.69 0.37 -5.56
N GLU A 56 16.98 0.46 -5.93
CA GLU A 56 17.54 1.57 -6.70
C GLU A 56 16.95 1.70 -8.12
N ARG A 57 16.29 0.65 -8.60
CA ARG A 57 15.62 0.68 -9.91
C ARG A 57 14.23 1.29 -9.89
N ALA A 58 13.68 1.55 -8.71
CA ALA A 58 12.35 2.15 -8.52
C ALA A 58 11.23 1.49 -9.35
N VAL A 59 11.28 0.16 -9.51
CA VAL A 59 10.29 -0.63 -10.26
C VAL A 59 9.12 -1.00 -9.39
N VAL A 60 9.36 -1.19 -8.10
CA VAL A 60 8.35 -1.53 -7.09
C VAL A 60 8.16 -0.36 -6.13
N THR A 61 7.04 -0.35 -5.42
CA THR A 61 6.80 0.64 -4.36
C THR A 61 7.91 0.56 -3.31
N ASP A 62 8.50 1.69 -2.97
CA ASP A 62 9.59 1.74 -2.00
C ASP A 62 9.14 1.25 -0.62
N PRO A 63 9.92 0.39 0.07
CA PRO A 63 9.56 -0.14 1.38
C PRO A 63 9.34 0.93 2.45
N GLU A 64 10.05 2.06 2.40
CA GLU A 64 9.84 3.17 3.35
C GLU A 64 8.44 3.79 3.23
N VAL A 65 7.87 3.83 2.02
CA VAL A 65 6.49 4.30 1.82
C VAL A 65 5.51 3.35 2.51
N MET A 66 5.74 2.05 2.41
CA MET A 66 4.90 1.05 3.05
C MET A 66 5.08 1.06 4.57
N ASP A 67 6.32 1.16 5.06
CA ASP A 67 6.62 1.25 6.49
C ASP A 67 5.93 2.46 7.13
N ALA A 68 6.05 3.63 6.51
CA ALA A 68 5.42 4.84 6.97
C ALA A 68 3.88 4.76 6.94
N LEU A 69 3.30 4.21 5.86
CA LEU A 69 1.84 4.08 5.74
C LEU A 69 1.27 3.11 6.79
N ILE A 70 1.90 1.94 6.97
CA ILE A 70 1.47 0.96 7.98
C ILE A 70 1.62 1.56 9.38
N THR A 71 2.72 2.24 9.66
CA THR A 71 2.94 2.95 10.94
C THR A 71 1.81 3.94 11.20
N ILE A 72 1.46 4.79 10.23
CA ILE A 72 0.37 5.77 10.37
C ILE A 72 -0.96 5.07 10.65
N LEU A 73 -1.27 3.99 9.94
CA LEU A 73 -2.50 3.23 10.15
C LEU A 73 -2.56 2.65 11.57
N GLN A 74 -1.50 1.97 12.01
CA GLN A 74 -1.44 1.34 13.33
C GLN A 74 -1.48 2.37 14.47
N GLU A 75 -0.75 3.49 14.35
CA GLU A 75 -0.81 4.59 15.33
C GLU A 75 -2.21 5.21 15.45
N ASN A 76 -3.01 5.12 14.40
CA ASN A 76 -4.41 5.57 14.41
C ASN A 76 -5.41 4.45 14.74
N GLY A 77 -4.95 3.29 15.21
CA GLY A 77 -5.80 2.20 15.70
C GLY A 77 -6.45 1.34 14.62
N TYR A 78 -5.88 1.31 13.42
CA TYR A 78 -6.31 0.37 12.38
C TYR A 78 -5.48 -0.91 12.51
N GLU A 79 -6.13 -2.04 12.77
CA GLU A 79 -5.49 -3.31 13.06
C GLU A 79 -5.65 -4.34 11.92
N ASN A 80 -6.74 -4.27 11.17
CA ASN A 80 -7.08 -5.24 10.13
C ASN A 80 -6.37 -4.92 8.80
N ILE A 81 -5.04 -4.94 8.80
CA ILE A 81 -4.21 -4.57 7.66
C ILE A 81 -3.66 -5.83 6.99
N SER A 82 -3.72 -5.88 5.68
CA SER A 82 -3.04 -6.88 4.84
C SER A 82 -2.39 -6.19 3.64
N CYS A 83 -1.45 -6.89 2.99
CA CYS A 83 -0.75 -6.39 1.81
C CYS A 83 -0.85 -7.41 0.68
N GLY A 84 -0.89 -6.96 -0.57
CA GLY A 84 -0.89 -7.86 -1.71
C GLY A 84 -0.94 -7.13 -3.04
N ASP A 85 -0.49 -7.81 -4.08
CA ASP A 85 -0.57 -7.36 -5.47
C ASP A 85 -0.58 -8.55 -6.42
N SER A 86 -1.14 -8.38 -7.60
CA SER A 86 -1.02 -9.31 -8.73
C SER A 86 0.26 -9.00 -9.49
N CYS A 87 1.32 -9.78 -9.25
CA CYS A 87 2.61 -9.56 -9.89
C CYS A 87 2.61 -10.02 -11.36
N GLY A 88 3.37 -9.31 -12.20
CA GLY A 88 3.49 -9.65 -13.62
C GLY A 88 4.44 -10.83 -13.87
N LEU A 89 5.56 -10.90 -13.16
CA LEU A 89 6.59 -11.94 -13.30
C LEU A 89 7.18 -12.30 -11.93
N GLY A 90 7.09 -13.56 -11.53
CA GLY A 90 7.59 -14.09 -10.27
C GLY A 90 6.49 -14.35 -9.26
N THR A 91 6.86 -14.47 -8.00
CA THR A 91 5.94 -14.64 -6.87
C THR A 91 5.90 -13.40 -6.01
N PRO A 92 4.76 -13.06 -5.37
CA PRO A 92 4.67 -11.92 -4.46
C PRO A 92 5.75 -11.94 -3.37
N GLU A 93 6.02 -13.12 -2.79
CA GLU A 93 7.03 -13.29 -1.75
C GLU A 93 8.45 -13.02 -2.26
N GLY A 94 8.79 -13.54 -3.45
CA GLY A 94 10.10 -13.34 -4.06
C GLY A 94 10.36 -11.87 -4.38
N ILE A 95 9.36 -11.20 -4.94
CA ILE A 95 9.44 -9.77 -5.26
C ILE A 95 9.52 -8.92 -3.99
N ALA A 96 8.66 -9.19 -3.01
CA ALA A 96 8.66 -8.47 -1.73
C ALA A 96 9.99 -8.61 -0.99
N LYS A 97 10.60 -9.81 -1.01
CA LYS A 97 11.91 -10.07 -0.41
C LYS A 97 13.01 -9.27 -1.10
N GLU A 98 13.10 -9.32 -2.44
CA GLU A 98 14.15 -8.60 -3.19
C GLU A 98 14.03 -7.08 -3.07
N ALA A 99 12.80 -6.57 -2.95
CA ALA A 99 12.51 -5.16 -2.77
C ALA A 99 12.72 -4.64 -1.34
N GLY A 100 12.93 -5.52 -0.34
CA GLY A 100 12.98 -5.15 1.08
C GLY A 100 11.62 -4.91 1.73
N LEU A 101 10.53 -5.22 1.02
CA LEU A 101 9.17 -5.05 1.55
C LEU A 101 8.82 -6.15 2.56
N LYS A 102 9.38 -7.35 2.41
CA LYS A 102 9.09 -8.47 3.30
C LYS A 102 9.44 -8.15 4.75
N GLU A 103 10.60 -7.58 4.99
CA GLU A 103 11.08 -7.17 6.31
C GLU A 103 10.16 -6.11 6.96
N VAL A 104 9.63 -5.19 6.15
CA VAL A 104 8.64 -4.20 6.60
C VAL A 104 7.34 -4.89 7.05
N LEU A 105 6.81 -5.79 6.23
CA LEU A 105 5.57 -6.51 6.56
C LEU A 105 5.73 -7.37 7.82
N GLU A 106 6.85 -8.06 7.97
CA GLU A 106 7.17 -8.85 9.17
C GLU A 106 7.28 -7.96 10.43
N LYS A 107 7.98 -6.82 10.35
CA LYS A 107 8.09 -5.82 11.42
C LYS A 107 6.72 -5.39 11.96
N HIS A 108 5.76 -5.20 11.09
CA HIS A 108 4.43 -4.73 11.43
C HIS A 108 3.38 -5.84 11.63
N ASN A 109 3.75 -7.11 11.50
CA ASN A 109 2.83 -8.26 11.53
C ASN A 109 1.71 -8.15 10.47
N VAL A 110 2.01 -7.60 9.29
CA VAL A 110 1.07 -7.47 8.18
C VAL A 110 1.22 -8.66 7.23
N PRO A 111 0.18 -9.49 7.03
CA PRO A 111 0.26 -10.64 6.14
C PRO A 111 0.33 -10.21 4.67
N LEU A 112 1.20 -10.88 3.91
CA LEU A 112 1.20 -10.82 2.45
C LEU A 112 0.15 -11.80 1.90
N LYS A 113 -0.82 -11.29 1.14
CA LYS A 113 -1.89 -12.08 0.54
C LYS A 113 -1.46 -12.67 -0.80
N ASP A 114 -1.86 -13.91 -1.03
CA ASP A 114 -1.71 -14.56 -2.32
C ASP A 114 -2.82 -14.10 -3.29
N PHE A 115 -2.40 -13.49 -4.41
CA PHE A 115 -3.28 -13.09 -5.51
C PHE A 115 -3.15 -14.02 -6.74
N LEU A 116 -2.42 -15.13 -6.61
CA LEU A 116 -2.30 -16.12 -7.66
C LEU A 116 -3.51 -17.06 -7.68
N THR A 117 -4.16 -17.23 -6.51
CA THR A 117 -5.40 -17.99 -6.38
C THR A 117 -6.58 -17.03 -6.51
N SER A 118 -7.44 -17.29 -7.49
CA SER A 118 -8.61 -16.44 -7.74
C SER A 118 -9.85 -17.26 -8.05
N GLU A 119 -11.02 -16.73 -7.71
CA GLU A 119 -12.31 -17.26 -8.10
C GLU A 119 -12.95 -16.38 -9.16
N ARG A 120 -13.65 -17.01 -10.10
CA ARG A 120 -14.41 -16.28 -11.10
C ARG A 120 -15.74 -15.84 -10.49
N VAL A 121 -15.98 -14.53 -10.47
CA VAL A 121 -17.25 -13.93 -10.03
C VAL A 121 -17.98 -13.34 -11.22
N GLU A 122 -19.29 -13.59 -11.34
CA GLU A 122 -20.12 -12.91 -12.32
C GLU A 122 -20.45 -11.51 -11.78
N THR A 123 -20.21 -10.49 -12.59
CA THR A 123 -20.58 -9.10 -12.28
C THR A 123 -21.92 -8.80 -12.93
N VAL A 124 -22.93 -8.46 -12.13
CA VAL A 124 -24.32 -8.23 -12.59
C VAL A 124 -24.46 -6.93 -13.39
N ASP A 125 -23.61 -5.93 -13.14
CA ASP A 125 -23.68 -4.59 -13.75
C ASP A 125 -22.34 -4.04 -14.28
N GLY A 126 -21.37 -4.90 -14.60
CA GLY A 126 -20.07 -4.49 -15.12
C GLY A 126 -20.19 -3.90 -16.53
N LYS A 127 -19.98 -2.59 -16.68
CA LYS A 127 -20.02 -1.92 -18.00
C LYS A 127 -18.67 -1.96 -18.74
N PHE A 128 -17.58 -2.37 -18.08
CA PHE A 128 -16.22 -2.25 -18.59
C PHE A 128 -15.31 -3.47 -18.30
N LEU A 129 -15.86 -4.61 -17.95
CA LEU A 129 -15.16 -5.88 -17.79
C LEU A 129 -15.76 -6.93 -18.71
#